data_87a1254f78bcd1c3c1cddda42cec8081
#
_entry.id   87a1254f78bcd1c3c1cddda42cec8081
#
_cell.length_a   1.000
_cell.length_b   1.000
_cell.length_c   1.000
_cell.angle_alpha   90.00
_cell.angle_beta   90.00
_cell.angle_gamma   90.00
#
_symmetry.space_group_name_H-M   'P 1'
#
loop_
_entity.id
_entity.type
_entity.pdbx_description
1 polymer ?
#
loop_
_entity_poly.entity_id
_entity_poly.type
_entity_poly.pdbx_seq_one_letter_code
_entity_poly.pdbx_strand_id
1 'polypeptide(L)'
;MRVMRAALVAAASALACGEAAAAELSPLPTASLQPIVTTSELVVGRNRFAFALLKDGSVLSARRVAVRLYDISGDDAQLVSVAPALYYPLEVIEGDRHVHLHPDGTRHLHDSATDVRGIYVAHVTLPRAGPWGVEISVEHAPGVVETTRLSVDALPQSRVPLPGTAAPRSRNRVASDVSDLRLIDSSEPPDPRLHQTRIVDAIRQGRPQVIVFATPKYCTSRVCGPVLDVVRTLIPVWGDRVAFVHEEVWQTGGMQRLSPTMEEWHLRSEPWIFIVDGAGVICARFEGLTTRGELETALREMLRRP
;
A
#
# COMPACT_ATOMS: atom_id res chain seq x y z
N MET A 1 -59.69 -76.99 -23.20
CA MET A 1 -58.55 -76.33 -22.58
C MET A 1 -58.30 -75.06 -23.42
N ARG A 2 -58.75 -73.88 -22.89
CA ARG A 2 -58.59 -72.59 -23.56
C ARG A 2 -57.47 -71.80 -22.85
N VAL A 3 -56.43 -71.47 -23.54
CA VAL A 3 -55.33 -70.65 -23.05
C VAL A 3 -55.66 -69.23 -23.37
N MET A 4 -55.83 -68.42 -22.28
CA MET A 4 -56.00 -66.94 -22.38
C MET A 4 -54.64 -66.29 -22.52
N ARG A 5 -54.42 -65.55 -23.59
CA ARG A 5 -53.28 -64.65 -23.77
C ARG A 5 -53.56 -63.27 -23.05
N ALA A 6 -52.79 -62.93 -22.09
CA ALA A 6 -52.82 -61.62 -21.50
C ALA A 6 -51.92 -60.68 -22.31
N ALA A 7 -52.48 -59.55 -22.73
CA ALA A 7 -51.74 -58.49 -23.41
C ALA A 7 -51.18 -57.49 -22.34
N LEU A 8 -49.90 -57.34 -22.36
CA LEU A 8 -49.22 -56.27 -21.57
C LEU A 8 -49.29 -54.95 -22.34
N VAL A 9 -49.96 -53.99 -21.80
CA VAL A 9 -49.90 -52.59 -22.25
C VAL A 9 -48.75 -51.91 -21.52
N ALA A 10 -47.69 -51.55 -22.24
CA ALA A 10 -46.58 -50.72 -21.71
C ALA A 10 -46.96 -49.27 -21.83
N ALA A 11 -47.17 -48.59 -20.69
CA ALA A 11 -47.31 -47.14 -20.65
C ALA A 11 -45.91 -46.49 -20.62
N ALA A 12 -45.56 -45.80 -21.71
CA ALA A 12 -44.34 -45.00 -21.75
C ALA A 12 -44.63 -43.64 -21.10
N SER A 13 -44.05 -43.42 -19.92
CA SER A 13 -44.01 -42.11 -19.26
C SER A 13 -42.89 -41.27 -19.85
N ALA A 14 -43.24 -40.23 -20.62
CA ALA A 14 -42.29 -39.22 -21.09
C ALA A 14 -41.95 -38.31 -19.90
N LEU A 15 -40.72 -38.43 -19.42
CA LEU A 15 -40.12 -37.38 -18.53
C LEU A 15 -39.82 -36.17 -19.40
N ALA A 16 -40.56 -35.10 -19.20
CA ALA A 16 -40.21 -33.77 -19.67
C ALA A 16 -39.03 -33.27 -18.80
N CYS A 17 -37.81 -33.24 -19.34
CA CYS A 17 -36.71 -32.45 -18.81
C CYS A 17 -37.06 -30.99 -19.01
N GLY A 18 -37.52 -30.33 -17.92
CA GLY A 18 -37.57 -28.88 -17.87
C GLY A 18 -36.15 -28.34 -17.85
N GLU A 19 -35.74 -27.66 -18.91
CA GLU A 19 -34.53 -26.80 -18.87
C GLU A 19 -34.75 -25.73 -17.80
N ALA A 20 -34.03 -25.85 -16.70
CA ALA A 20 -33.92 -24.79 -15.71
C ALA A 20 -33.13 -23.65 -16.40
N ALA A 21 -33.82 -22.61 -16.82
CA ALA A 21 -33.19 -21.37 -17.27
C ALA A 21 -32.27 -20.91 -16.14
N ALA A 22 -30.96 -20.90 -16.40
CA ALA A 22 -29.98 -20.27 -15.51
C ALA A 22 -30.39 -18.79 -15.43
N ALA A 23 -30.86 -18.38 -14.26
CA ALA A 23 -31.08 -16.96 -13.98
C ALA A 23 -29.71 -16.28 -14.09
N GLU A 24 -29.49 -15.54 -15.17
CA GLU A 24 -28.34 -14.63 -15.26
C GLU A 24 -28.42 -13.70 -14.07
N LEU A 25 -27.46 -13.86 -13.13
CA LEU A 25 -27.26 -12.92 -12.06
C LEU A 25 -26.92 -11.57 -12.72
N SER A 26 -27.85 -10.65 -12.72
CA SER A 26 -27.57 -9.27 -13.12
C SER A 26 -26.37 -8.78 -12.31
N PRO A 27 -25.33 -8.21 -12.94
CA PRO A 27 -24.19 -7.69 -12.20
C PRO A 27 -24.73 -6.68 -11.20
N LEU A 28 -24.32 -6.84 -9.92
CA LEU A 28 -24.62 -5.86 -8.89
C LEU A 28 -24.19 -4.47 -9.42
N PRO A 29 -25.00 -3.41 -9.24
CA PRO A 29 -24.62 -2.08 -9.68
C PRO A 29 -23.27 -1.75 -9.04
N THR A 30 -22.24 -1.61 -9.85
CA THR A 30 -20.91 -1.19 -9.40
C THR A 30 -21.09 0.17 -8.75
N ALA A 31 -20.77 0.29 -7.46
CA ALA A 31 -20.82 1.57 -6.78
C ALA A 31 -20.01 2.57 -7.60
N SER A 32 -20.59 3.73 -7.93
CA SER A 32 -19.93 4.73 -8.79
C SER A 32 -18.61 5.22 -8.15
N LEU A 33 -18.56 5.22 -6.81
CA LEU A 33 -17.38 5.57 -6.01
C LEU A 33 -16.77 4.32 -5.36
N GLN A 34 -15.54 3.97 -5.73
CA GLN A 34 -14.83 2.79 -5.26
C GLN A 34 -13.53 3.19 -4.56
N PRO A 35 -13.32 2.82 -3.27
CA PRO A 35 -12.05 3.02 -2.60
C PRO A 35 -11.11 1.85 -2.88
N ILE A 36 -9.85 2.17 -3.15
CA ILE A 36 -8.73 1.21 -3.18
C ILE A 36 -7.88 1.50 -1.96
N VAL A 37 -8.06 0.72 -0.89
CA VAL A 37 -7.28 0.87 0.34
C VAL A 37 -5.89 0.31 0.11
N THR A 38 -4.86 1.12 0.43
CA THR A 38 -3.45 0.74 0.27
C THR A 38 -2.77 0.45 1.61
N THR A 39 -3.47 0.64 2.72
CA THR A 39 -3.02 0.27 4.07
C THR A 39 -3.43 -1.17 4.33
N SER A 40 -2.47 -2.08 4.49
CA SER A 40 -2.74 -3.50 4.76
C SER A 40 -2.84 -3.82 6.24
N GLU A 41 -2.29 -3.00 7.12
CA GLU A 41 -2.31 -3.19 8.56
C GLU A 41 -2.86 -1.97 9.29
N LEU A 42 -3.99 -2.15 9.97
CA LEU A 42 -4.54 -1.21 10.94
C LEU A 42 -4.42 -1.81 12.34
N VAL A 43 -4.09 -0.97 13.33
CA VAL A 43 -3.88 -1.41 14.71
C VAL A 43 -4.63 -0.53 15.70
N VAL A 44 -4.80 -1.01 16.91
CA VAL A 44 -5.27 -0.15 18.02
C VAL A 44 -4.37 1.07 18.16
N GLY A 45 -4.97 2.24 18.28
CA GLY A 45 -4.27 3.52 18.33
C GLY A 45 -4.34 4.30 17.01
N ARG A 46 -3.37 5.19 16.81
CA ARG A 46 -3.32 6.09 15.64
C ARG A 46 -2.78 5.36 14.42
N ASN A 47 -3.50 5.50 13.30
CA ASN A 47 -3.15 4.90 12.01
C ASN A 47 -3.11 5.96 10.90
N ARG A 48 -2.25 5.72 9.90
CA ARG A 48 -2.32 6.35 8.57
C ARG A 48 -3.23 5.47 7.72
N PHE A 49 -4.44 5.94 7.43
CA PHE A 49 -5.38 5.26 6.54
C PHE A 49 -5.26 5.88 5.14
N ALA A 50 -4.64 5.14 4.24
CA ALA A 50 -4.32 5.59 2.88
C ALA A 50 -5.16 4.84 1.85
N PHE A 51 -5.70 5.57 0.89
CA PHE A 51 -6.55 5.01 -0.15
C PHE A 51 -6.57 5.86 -1.43
N ALA A 52 -6.78 5.24 -2.57
CA ALA A 52 -7.18 5.92 -3.80
C ALA A 52 -8.70 5.83 -3.96
N LEU A 53 -9.27 6.73 -4.75
CA LEU A 53 -10.68 6.73 -5.11
C LEU A 53 -10.82 6.61 -6.63
N LEU A 54 -11.67 5.69 -7.05
CA LEU A 54 -12.15 5.60 -8.42
C LEU A 54 -13.60 6.06 -8.46
N LYS A 55 -13.94 6.83 -9.48
CA LYS A 55 -15.31 7.16 -9.87
C LYS A 55 -15.54 6.71 -11.29
N ASP A 56 -16.51 5.84 -11.47
CA ASP A 56 -16.83 5.25 -12.79
C ASP A 56 -15.59 4.68 -13.50
N GLY A 57 -14.71 4.02 -12.72
CA GLY A 57 -13.47 3.41 -13.19
C GLY A 57 -12.30 4.36 -13.40
N SER A 58 -12.48 5.68 -13.23
CA SER A 58 -11.42 6.68 -13.35
C SER A 58 -10.93 7.18 -12.00
N VAL A 59 -9.62 7.48 -11.88
CA VAL A 59 -9.04 8.02 -10.65
C VAL A 59 -9.64 9.39 -10.33
N LEU A 60 -10.16 9.52 -9.11
CA LEU A 60 -10.77 10.76 -8.61
C LEU A 60 -9.78 11.51 -7.73
N SER A 61 -9.57 12.81 -8.02
CA SER A 61 -8.88 13.77 -7.16
C SER A 61 -9.84 14.87 -6.72
N ALA A 62 -10.54 14.67 -5.61
CA ALA A 62 -11.46 15.63 -5.03
C ALA A 62 -10.81 16.40 -3.86
N ARG A 63 -11.21 17.64 -3.65
CA ARG A 63 -10.62 18.50 -2.59
C ARG A 63 -11.20 18.25 -1.20
N ARG A 64 -12.44 17.78 -1.12
CA ARG A 64 -13.16 17.57 0.14
C ARG A 64 -13.54 16.11 0.29
N VAL A 65 -12.68 15.39 0.98
CA VAL A 65 -12.89 13.98 1.31
C VAL A 65 -12.78 13.82 2.83
N ALA A 66 -13.71 13.07 3.41
CA ALA A 66 -13.67 12.75 4.82
C ALA A 66 -13.88 11.25 5.05
N VAL A 67 -13.29 10.74 6.11
CA VAL A 67 -13.42 9.37 6.59
C VAL A 67 -14.20 9.40 7.91
N ARG A 68 -15.29 8.65 7.98
CA ARG A 68 -16.05 8.40 9.20
C ARG A 68 -15.82 6.97 9.66
N LEU A 69 -15.49 6.83 10.94
CA LEU A 69 -15.30 5.53 11.57
C LEU A 69 -16.52 5.19 12.41
N TYR A 70 -17.01 3.97 12.22
CA TYR A 70 -18.13 3.43 12.97
C TYR A 70 -17.69 2.19 13.74
N ASP A 71 -18.05 2.14 15.01
CA ASP A 71 -18.01 0.89 15.77
C ASP A 71 -19.16 0.00 15.29
N ILE A 72 -18.83 -1.18 14.79
CA ILE A 72 -19.78 -2.17 14.28
C ILE A 72 -19.74 -3.48 15.11
N SER A 73 -19.29 -3.41 16.36
CA SER A 73 -19.22 -4.59 17.24
C SER A 73 -20.56 -4.94 17.87
N GLY A 74 -21.51 -4.01 17.91
CA GLY A 74 -22.88 -4.20 18.38
C GLY A 74 -23.87 -4.35 17.23
N ASP A 75 -25.15 -4.40 17.58
CA ASP A 75 -26.24 -4.53 16.60
C ASP A 75 -26.39 -3.28 15.72
N ASP A 76 -26.05 -2.11 16.26
CA ASP A 76 -26.12 -0.83 15.58
C ASP A 76 -24.73 -0.22 15.37
N ALA A 77 -24.49 0.32 14.18
CA ALA A 77 -23.25 1.03 13.86
C ALA A 77 -23.22 2.40 14.56
N GLN A 78 -22.22 2.65 15.41
CA GLN A 78 -22.07 3.89 16.14
C GLN A 78 -20.92 4.72 15.58
N LEU A 79 -21.19 5.98 15.21
CA LEU A 79 -20.16 6.92 14.76
C LEU A 79 -19.19 7.24 15.91
N VAL A 80 -17.90 6.95 15.70
CA VAL A 80 -16.83 7.17 16.69
C VAL A 80 -16.02 8.42 16.37
N SER A 81 -15.66 8.63 15.10
CA SER A 81 -14.86 9.79 14.71
C SER A 81 -15.04 10.15 13.25
N VAL A 82 -14.68 11.41 12.94
CA VAL A 82 -14.61 11.94 11.57
C VAL A 82 -13.23 12.56 11.39
N ALA A 83 -12.53 12.17 10.33
CA ALA A 83 -11.22 12.69 9.98
C ALA A 83 -11.22 13.22 8.53
N PRO A 84 -10.60 14.38 8.25
CA PRO A 84 -10.38 14.80 6.87
C PRO A 84 -9.38 13.85 6.21
N ALA A 85 -9.60 13.54 4.93
CA ALA A 85 -8.64 12.87 4.10
C ALA A 85 -7.99 13.88 3.14
N LEU A 86 -6.70 14.10 3.30
CA LEU A 86 -5.95 15.02 2.46
C LEU A 86 -5.47 14.30 1.21
N TYR A 87 -5.61 14.93 0.05
CA TYR A 87 -5.06 14.42 -1.19
C TYR A 87 -3.60 14.86 -1.35
N TYR A 88 -2.73 13.90 -1.55
CA TYR A 88 -1.32 14.11 -1.84
C TYR A 88 -1.04 13.67 -3.28
N PRO A 89 -0.71 14.60 -4.20
CA PRO A 89 -0.29 14.23 -5.54
C PRO A 89 1.07 13.54 -5.52
N LEU A 90 1.30 12.65 -6.47
CA LEU A 90 2.61 12.06 -6.71
C LEU A 90 3.47 13.02 -7.55
N GLU A 91 4.53 13.54 -6.95
CA GLU A 91 5.43 14.51 -7.59
C GLU A 91 6.31 13.90 -8.68
N VAL A 92 6.37 12.57 -8.74
CA VAL A 92 7.07 11.82 -9.80
C VAL A 92 6.19 11.52 -11.02
N ILE A 93 4.99 12.10 -11.08
CA ILE A 93 4.07 11.99 -12.21
C ILE A 93 3.88 13.37 -12.84
N GLU A 94 4.18 13.50 -14.12
CA GLU A 94 3.94 14.72 -14.93
C GLU A 94 2.98 14.38 -16.07
N GLY A 95 1.75 14.89 -15.97
CA GLY A 95 0.67 14.50 -16.89
C GLY A 95 0.40 13.00 -16.81
N ASP A 96 0.59 12.30 -17.93
CA ASP A 96 0.42 10.83 -18.01
C ASP A 96 1.74 10.06 -17.94
N ARG A 97 2.82 10.74 -17.59
CA ARG A 97 4.16 10.17 -17.60
C ARG A 97 4.76 10.06 -16.23
N HIS A 98 5.44 8.97 -15.99
CA HIS A 98 6.27 8.77 -14.80
C HIS A 98 7.65 9.38 -15.03
N VAL A 99 8.12 10.14 -14.06
CA VAL A 99 9.43 10.78 -14.06
C VAL A 99 10.42 9.92 -13.28
N HIS A 100 11.35 9.30 -13.98
CA HIS A 100 12.53 8.69 -13.36
C HIS A 100 13.62 9.74 -13.15
N LEU A 101 14.15 9.79 -11.94
CA LEU A 101 15.31 10.58 -11.60
C LEU A 101 16.55 9.66 -11.53
N HIS A 102 17.44 9.78 -12.51
CA HIS A 102 18.69 9.03 -12.55
C HIS A 102 19.71 9.51 -11.51
N PRO A 103 20.68 8.67 -11.12
CA PRO A 103 21.74 9.05 -10.18
C PRO A 103 22.58 10.26 -10.60
N ASP A 104 22.71 10.50 -11.90
CA ASP A 104 23.42 11.64 -12.48
C ASP A 104 22.56 12.93 -12.51
N GLY A 105 21.32 12.86 -12.03
CA GLY A 105 20.37 13.97 -12.02
C GLY A 105 19.57 14.14 -13.31
N THR A 106 19.80 13.32 -14.32
CA THR A 106 18.98 13.34 -15.54
C THR A 106 17.57 12.83 -15.26
N ARG A 107 16.59 13.41 -16.00
CA ARG A 107 15.18 13.04 -15.90
C ARG A 107 14.76 12.30 -17.15
N HIS A 108 14.12 11.17 -16.96
CA HIS A 108 13.56 10.39 -18.04
C HIS A 108 12.04 10.23 -17.83
N LEU A 109 11.27 10.58 -18.86
CA LEU A 109 9.82 10.41 -18.82
C LEU A 109 9.43 9.21 -19.68
N HIS A 110 8.62 8.34 -19.11
CA HIS A 110 8.00 7.24 -19.84
C HIS A 110 6.53 7.12 -19.42
N ASP A 111 5.76 6.36 -20.18
CA ASP A 111 4.35 6.15 -19.89
C ASP A 111 4.19 5.55 -18.49
N SER A 112 3.29 6.13 -17.70
CA SER A 112 3.08 5.64 -16.33
C SER A 112 2.52 4.23 -16.34
N ALA A 113 3.17 3.34 -15.59
CA ALA A 113 2.67 1.99 -15.38
C ALA A 113 1.46 1.95 -14.45
N THR A 114 1.09 3.07 -13.85
CA THR A 114 -0.05 3.20 -12.92
C THR A 114 -0.89 4.41 -13.30
N ASP A 115 -2.20 4.28 -13.20
CA ASP A 115 -3.16 5.39 -13.33
C ASP A 115 -3.27 6.22 -12.05
N VAL A 116 -2.61 5.80 -10.97
CA VAL A 116 -2.65 6.49 -9.68
C VAL A 116 -1.83 7.77 -9.75
N ARG A 117 -2.50 8.92 -9.63
CA ARG A 117 -1.91 10.27 -9.67
C ARG A 117 -1.61 10.84 -8.30
N GLY A 118 -2.06 10.19 -7.26
CA GLY A 118 -1.92 10.59 -5.86
C GLY A 118 -2.70 9.69 -4.93
N ILE A 119 -2.66 10.01 -3.66
CA ILE A 119 -3.28 9.21 -2.59
C ILE A 119 -4.01 10.11 -1.60
N TYR A 120 -5.14 9.65 -1.11
CA TYR A 120 -5.79 10.24 0.07
C TYR A 120 -5.21 9.63 1.33
N VAL A 121 -4.93 10.46 2.32
CA VAL A 121 -4.47 10.03 3.63
C VAL A 121 -5.35 10.66 4.70
N ALA A 122 -5.96 9.83 5.54
CA ALA A 122 -6.64 10.22 6.75
C ALA A 122 -5.87 9.66 7.96
N HIS A 123 -5.69 10.48 8.99
CA HIS A 123 -5.18 10.00 10.27
C HIS A 123 -6.35 9.61 11.16
N VAL A 124 -6.49 8.33 11.44
CA VAL A 124 -7.59 7.77 12.20
C VAL A 124 -7.10 7.11 13.49
N THR A 125 -7.93 7.12 14.53
CA THR A 125 -7.63 6.44 15.79
C THR A 125 -8.66 5.34 16.01
N LEU A 126 -8.18 4.10 16.16
CA LEU A 126 -8.99 2.90 16.41
C LEU A 126 -8.84 2.52 17.88
N PRO A 127 -9.84 2.72 18.74
CA PRO A 127 -9.71 2.53 20.19
C PRO A 127 -9.69 1.06 20.63
N ARG A 128 -10.09 0.13 19.76
CA ARG A 128 -10.11 -1.33 20.06
C ARG A 128 -9.73 -2.15 18.83
N ALA A 129 -9.35 -3.38 19.05
CA ALA A 129 -9.18 -4.39 18.00
C ALA A 129 -10.53 -4.91 17.49
N GLY A 130 -10.51 -5.56 16.33
CA GLY A 130 -11.67 -6.16 15.67
C GLY A 130 -12.27 -5.28 14.56
N PRO A 131 -13.51 -5.57 14.15
CA PRO A 131 -14.13 -4.97 12.98
C PRO A 131 -14.55 -3.52 13.20
N TRP A 132 -14.36 -2.69 12.16
CA TRP A 132 -14.74 -1.29 12.07
C TRP A 132 -15.42 -1.00 10.75
N GLY A 133 -16.48 -0.20 10.77
CA GLY A 133 -17.08 0.39 9.59
C GLY A 133 -16.33 1.66 9.19
N VAL A 134 -16.05 1.80 7.91
CA VAL A 134 -15.45 3.01 7.31
C VAL A 134 -16.40 3.55 6.26
N GLU A 135 -16.81 4.81 6.41
CA GLU A 135 -17.51 5.54 5.37
C GLU A 135 -16.59 6.63 4.83
N ILE A 136 -16.38 6.62 3.52
CA ILE A 136 -15.65 7.67 2.81
C ILE A 136 -16.66 8.54 2.10
N SER A 137 -16.63 9.83 2.37
CA SER A 137 -17.52 10.82 1.77
C SER A 137 -16.73 11.80 0.91
N VAL A 138 -17.25 12.08 -0.28
CA VAL A 138 -16.70 13.03 -1.25
C VAL A 138 -17.70 14.13 -1.49
N GLU A 139 -17.34 15.36 -1.23
CA GLU A 139 -18.16 16.53 -1.59
C GLU A 139 -17.72 17.05 -2.96
N HIS A 140 -18.54 16.83 -3.98
CA HIS A 140 -18.30 17.28 -5.37
C HIS A 140 -18.63 18.75 -5.58
N ALA A 141 -19.70 19.23 -4.93
CA ALA A 141 -20.13 20.62 -4.90
C ALA A 141 -20.77 20.89 -3.52
N PRO A 142 -20.96 22.15 -3.12
CA PRO A 142 -21.59 22.46 -1.85
C PRO A 142 -22.93 21.73 -1.66
N GLY A 143 -22.97 20.83 -0.66
CA GLY A 143 -24.14 20.01 -0.34
C GLY A 143 -24.37 18.78 -1.21
N VAL A 144 -23.52 18.52 -2.22
CA VAL A 144 -23.59 17.31 -3.07
C VAL A 144 -22.53 16.32 -2.58
N VAL A 145 -22.95 15.39 -1.74
CA VAL A 145 -22.07 14.40 -1.12
C VAL A 145 -22.37 13.01 -1.64
N GLU A 146 -21.34 12.32 -2.11
CA GLU A 146 -21.36 10.91 -2.47
C GLU A 146 -20.59 10.11 -1.43
N THR A 147 -21.07 8.93 -1.07
CA THR A 147 -20.44 8.10 -0.04
C THR A 147 -20.22 6.68 -0.52
N THR A 148 -19.16 6.06 -0.02
CA THR A 148 -18.92 4.63 -0.13
C THR A 148 -18.55 4.07 1.23
N ARG A 149 -18.82 2.77 1.45
CA ARG A 149 -18.61 2.10 2.73
C ARG A 149 -17.85 0.82 2.56
N LEU A 150 -17.00 0.53 3.53
CA LEU A 150 -16.26 -0.72 3.63
C LEU A 150 -16.09 -1.10 5.10
N SER A 151 -15.68 -2.33 5.35
CA SER A 151 -15.24 -2.76 6.67
C SER A 151 -13.74 -3.01 6.67
N VAL A 152 -13.11 -2.76 7.82
CA VAL A 152 -11.69 -3.02 8.07
C VAL A 152 -11.54 -3.69 9.45
N ASP A 153 -10.46 -4.45 9.63
CA ASP A 153 -10.13 -5.04 10.92
C ASP A 153 -8.91 -4.34 11.52
N ALA A 154 -9.02 -3.96 12.81
CA ALA A 154 -7.91 -3.47 13.59
C ALA A 154 -7.27 -4.62 14.39
N LEU A 155 -5.96 -4.80 14.24
CA LEU A 155 -5.19 -5.74 15.04
C LEU A 155 -4.95 -5.18 16.45
N PRO A 156 -4.88 -6.01 17.49
CA PRO A 156 -4.55 -5.56 18.84
C PRO A 156 -3.12 -5.00 18.93
N GLN A 157 -2.21 -5.51 18.11
CA GLN A 157 -0.81 -5.10 18.04
C GLN A 157 -0.30 -5.20 16.62
N SER A 158 0.60 -4.28 16.25
CA SER A 158 1.29 -4.32 14.97
C SER A 158 2.25 -5.50 14.90
N ARG A 159 2.32 -6.12 13.73
CA ARG A 159 3.36 -7.10 13.38
C ARG A 159 4.63 -6.39 12.90
N VAL A 160 4.47 -5.23 12.29
CA VAL A 160 5.54 -4.40 11.74
C VAL A 160 6.04 -3.43 12.79
N PRO A 161 7.35 -3.14 12.89
CA PRO A 161 7.89 -2.22 13.88
C PRO A 161 7.19 -0.85 13.87
N LEU A 162 6.87 -0.34 15.07
CA LEU A 162 6.09 0.89 15.26
C LEU A 162 6.99 2.11 15.49
N PRO A 163 6.54 3.33 15.17
CA PRO A 163 7.17 4.55 15.66
C PRO A 163 7.31 4.54 17.18
N GLY A 164 8.47 4.97 17.66
CA GLY A 164 8.86 4.92 19.07
C GLY A 164 9.57 3.63 19.49
N THR A 165 9.65 2.62 18.64
CA THR A 165 10.40 1.37 18.90
C THR A 165 11.77 1.37 18.24
N ALA A 166 12.68 0.53 18.74
CA ALA A 166 13.99 0.35 18.13
C ALA A 166 13.85 -0.34 16.75
N ALA A 167 14.54 0.19 15.75
CA ALA A 167 14.67 -0.43 14.45
C ALA A 167 15.50 -1.73 14.53
N PRO A 168 15.12 -2.80 13.81
CA PRO A 168 15.98 -3.96 13.65
C PRO A 168 17.35 -3.56 13.12
N ARG A 169 18.42 -4.09 13.76
CA ARG A 169 19.82 -3.79 13.39
C ARG A 169 20.30 -4.66 12.24
N SER A 170 19.62 -4.55 11.13
CA SER A 170 19.81 -5.42 9.97
C SER A 170 21.16 -5.22 9.30
N ARG A 171 21.74 -6.33 8.85
CA ARG A 171 22.96 -6.37 8.03
C ARG A 171 22.59 -6.55 6.56
N ASN A 172 21.73 -5.66 6.07
CA ASN A 172 21.33 -5.63 4.68
C ASN A 172 22.55 -5.59 3.73
N ARG A 173 22.37 -6.11 2.52
CA ARG A 173 23.43 -6.10 1.49
C ARG A 173 23.67 -4.68 0.99
N VAL A 174 24.94 -4.37 0.68
CA VAL A 174 25.39 -3.10 0.13
C VAL A 174 26.19 -3.32 -1.16
N ALA A 175 26.47 -2.24 -1.88
CA ALA A 175 27.16 -2.30 -3.17
C ALA A 175 28.50 -3.08 -3.12
N SER A 176 29.24 -3.00 -2.02
CA SER A 176 30.51 -3.73 -1.86
C SER A 176 30.35 -5.25 -1.65
N ASP A 177 29.15 -5.75 -1.40
CA ASP A 177 28.90 -7.19 -1.20
C ASP A 177 28.59 -7.92 -2.50
N VAL A 178 28.43 -7.20 -3.61
CA VAL A 178 27.96 -7.76 -4.88
C VAL A 178 28.85 -7.35 -6.05
N SER A 179 28.94 -8.21 -7.05
CA SER A 179 29.64 -7.91 -8.30
C SER A 179 28.79 -7.07 -9.28
N ASP A 180 27.47 -7.12 -9.12
CA ASP A 180 26.49 -6.36 -9.92
C ASP A 180 25.38 -5.87 -8.99
N LEU A 181 25.11 -4.57 -9.05
CA LEU A 181 24.11 -3.94 -8.20
C LEU A 181 22.68 -4.47 -8.45
N ARG A 182 22.42 -4.97 -9.67
CA ARG A 182 21.14 -5.62 -10.01
C ARG A 182 20.81 -6.87 -9.18
N LEU A 183 21.78 -7.40 -8.44
CA LEU A 183 21.56 -8.51 -7.50
C LEU A 183 20.87 -8.07 -6.19
N ILE A 184 20.84 -6.76 -5.92
CA ILE A 184 20.26 -6.16 -4.72
C ILE A 184 19.39 -4.94 -4.99
N ASP A 185 19.14 -4.62 -6.26
CA ASP A 185 18.29 -3.51 -6.70
C ASP A 185 17.71 -3.84 -8.07
N SER A 186 16.42 -4.08 -8.12
CA SER A 186 15.71 -4.41 -9.35
C SER A 186 15.20 -3.19 -10.11
N SER A 187 15.55 -1.97 -9.69
CA SER A 187 15.25 -0.77 -10.45
C SER A 187 16.11 -0.65 -11.71
N GLU A 188 15.66 0.11 -12.69
CA GLU A 188 16.35 0.29 -13.95
C GLU A 188 16.55 1.79 -14.27
N PRO A 189 17.79 2.30 -14.13
CA PRO A 189 18.98 1.64 -13.59
C PRO A 189 18.97 1.55 -12.04
N PRO A 190 19.76 0.60 -11.47
CA PRO A 190 20.01 0.58 -10.02
C PRO A 190 20.70 1.85 -9.55
N ASP A 191 20.33 2.32 -8.33
CA ASP A 191 20.91 3.54 -7.78
C ASP A 191 21.96 3.24 -6.69
N PRO A 192 23.26 3.40 -6.96
CA PRO A 192 24.30 3.09 -5.99
C PRO A 192 24.24 3.96 -4.74
N ARG A 193 23.61 5.13 -4.76
CA ARG A 193 23.48 6.01 -3.60
C ARG A 193 22.63 5.39 -2.48
N LEU A 194 21.75 4.45 -2.82
CA LEU A 194 20.84 3.76 -1.91
C LEU A 194 21.48 2.51 -1.27
N HIS A 195 22.69 2.15 -1.67
CA HIS A 195 23.38 0.91 -1.26
C HIS A 195 24.77 1.16 -0.67
N GLN A 196 24.97 2.35 -0.05
CA GLN A 196 26.28 2.73 0.50
C GLN A 196 26.51 2.26 1.92
N THR A 197 25.45 2.05 2.71
CA THR A 197 25.56 1.72 4.13
C THR A 197 24.54 0.68 4.54
N ARG A 198 24.90 -0.10 5.56
CA ARG A 198 23.96 -1.01 6.22
C ARG A 198 23.16 -0.28 7.28
N ILE A 199 21.94 -0.73 7.53
CA ILE A 199 21.07 -0.20 8.58
C ILE A 199 21.81 -0.20 9.93
N VAL A 200 22.44 -1.32 10.29
CA VAL A 200 23.18 -1.44 11.56
C VAL A 200 24.37 -0.47 11.65
N ASP A 201 25.05 -0.20 10.54
CA ASP A 201 26.25 0.63 10.55
C ASP A 201 25.88 2.12 10.63
N ALA A 202 24.80 2.55 9.96
CA ALA A 202 24.27 3.91 10.12
C ALA A 202 23.81 4.15 11.58
N ILE A 203 23.13 3.19 12.22
CA ILE A 203 22.76 3.30 13.65
C ILE A 203 24.01 3.42 14.53
N ARG A 204 25.05 2.62 14.28
CA ARG A 204 26.32 2.72 15.06
C ARG A 204 27.01 4.07 14.92
N GLN A 205 26.88 4.69 13.75
CA GLN A 205 27.43 6.01 13.45
C GLN A 205 26.57 7.17 13.97
N GLY A 206 25.41 6.89 14.57
CA GLY A 206 24.46 7.90 14.99
C GLY A 206 23.81 8.65 13.82
N ARG A 207 23.79 8.06 12.62
CA ARG A 207 23.29 8.69 11.40
C ARG A 207 21.82 8.34 11.20
N PRO A 208 20.91 9.33 11.11
CA PRO A 208 19.52 9.09 10.74
C PRO A 208 19.39 8.41 9.37
N GLN A 209 18.28 7.70 9.14
CA GLN A 209 18.07 6.92 7.92
C GLN A 209 16.66 7.05 7.36
N VAL A 210 16.54 7.03 6.04
CA VAL A 210 15.35 6.65 5.29
C VAL A 210 15.62 5.27 4.72
N ILE A 211 14.83 4.29 5.14
CA ILE A 211 14.95 2.90 4.70
C ILE A 211 13.71 2.58 3.85
N VAL A 212 13.90 2.21 2.60
CA VAL A 212 12.81 1.82 1.70
C VAL A 212 12.93 0.34 1.32
N PHE A 213 11.87 -0.41 1.58
CA PHE A 213 11.70 -1.79 1.13
C PHE A 213 10.83 -1.76 -0.13
N ALA A 214 11.40 -2.08 -1.25
CA ALA A 214 10.73 -2.02 -2.54
C ALA A 214 11.30 -3.04 -3.52
N THR A 215 10.51 -3.44 -4.50
CA THR A 215 10.93 -4.34 -5.59
C THR A 215 10.40 -3.81 -6.93
N PRO A 216 11.03 -2.78 -7.52
CA PRO A 216 10.49 -2.09 -8.70
C PRO A 216 10.10 -3.02 -9.85
N LYS A 217 10.92 -4.01 -10.16
CA LYS A 217 10.70 -4.94 -11.27
C LYS A 217 9.60 -5.99 -11.01
N TYR A 218 9.43 -6.40 -9.73
CA TYR A 218 8.56 -7.54 -9.38
C TYR A 218 7.32 -7.12 -8.61
N CYS A 219 7.10 -5.83 -8.45
CA CYS A 219 5.98 -5.26 -7.70
C CYS A 219 4.66 -5.43 -8.48
N THR A 220 3.75 -6.24 -7.95
CA THR A 220 2.45 -6.50 -8.57
C THR A 220 1.53 -5.28 -8.54
N SER A 221 1.63 -4.44 -7.52
CA SER A 221 0.87 -3.19 -7.38
C SER A 221 1.40 -2.05 -8.25
N ARG A 222 2.60 -2.20 -8.84
CA ARG A 222 3.29 -1.21 -9.68
C ARG A 222 3.60 0.12 -8.99
N VAL A 223 3.53 0.18 -7.67
CA VAL A 223 3.82 1.42 -6.91
C VAL A 223 5.23 1.47 -6.33
N CYS A 224 5.98 0.35 -6.31
CA CYS A 224 7.35 0.31 -5.77
C CYS A 224 8.31 1.22 -6.54
N GLY A 225 8.25 1.23 -7.87
CA GLY A 225 9.05 2.14 -8.70
C GLY A 225 8.79 3.61 -8.36
N PRO A 226 7.54 4.10 -8.49
CA PRO A 226 7.18 5.46 -8.09
C PRO A 226 7.58 5.84 -6.68
N VAL A 227 7.41 4.94 -5.70
CA VAL A 227 7.80 5.20 -4.30
C VAL A 227 9.32 5.30 -4.15
N LEU A 228 10.09 4.45 -4.83
CA LEU A 228 11.55 4.53 -4.83
C LEU A 228 12.03 5.84 -5.47
N ASP A 229 11.38 6.29 -6.56
CA ASP A 229 11.72 7.56 -7.20
C ASP A 229 11.39 8.76 -6.31
N VAL A 230 10.29 8.71 -5.56
CA VAL A 230 10.04 9.72 -4.51
C VAL A 230 11.20 9.77 -3.50
N VAL A 231 11.68 8.63 -3.03
CA VAL A 231 12.84 8.57 -2.11
C VAL A 231 14.11 9.16 -2.76
N ARG A 232 14.37 8.85 -4.03
CA ARG A 232 15.49 9.41 -4.80
C ARG A 232 15.47 10.93 -4.86
N THR A 233 14.29 11.57 -4.96
CA THR A 233 14.17 13.03 -4.97
C THR A 233 14.63 13.70 -3.68
N LEU A 234 14.69 12.95 -2.57
CA LEU A 234 15.14 13.46 -1.27
C LEU A 234 16.66 13.46 -1.12
N ILE A 235 17.38 12.60 -1.85
CA ILE A 235 18.84 12.42 -1.72
C ILE A 235 19.60 13.74 -1.91
N PRO A 236 19.34 14.56 -2.96
CA PRO A 236 20.08 15.81 -3.17
C PRO A 236 19.89 16.84 -2.05
N VAL A 237 18.78 16.74 -1.30
CA VAL A 237 18.44 17.71 -0.26
C VAL A 237 18.89 17.25 1.13
N TRP A 238 18.82 15.95 1.38
CA TRP A 238 18.98 15.39 2.73
C TRP A 238 20.18 14.44 2.86
N GLY A 239 20.85 14.05 1.75
CA GLY A 239 21.87 13.02 1.72
C GLY A 239 23.10 13.29 2.61
N ASP A 240 23.43 14.56 2.86
CA ASP A 240 24.52 14.93 3.77
C ASP A 240 24.16 14.63 5.24
N ARG A 241 22.89 14.66 5.60
CA ARG A 241 22.39 14.54 6.98
C ARG A 241 21.76 13.20 7.29
N VAL A 242 21.26 12.52 6.26
CA VAL A 242 20.45 11.29 6.36
C VAL A 242 21.03 10.24 5.43
N ALA A 243 21.16 9.01 5.90
CA ALA A 243 21.48 7.87 5.04
C ALA A 243 20.21 7.39 4.33
N PHE A 244 20.36 7.02 3.07
CA PHE A 244 19.28 6.43 2.29
C PHE A 244 19.63 4.98 2.01
N VAL A 245 18.71 4.06 2.36
CA VAL A 245 18.91 2.62 2.22
C VAL A 245 17.73 2.03 1.46
N HIS A 246 18.01 1.37 0.35
CA HIS A 246 17.05 0.53 -0.35
C HIS A 246 17.33 -0.93 -0.05
N GLU A 247 16.31 -1.64 0.36
CA GLU A 247 16.31 -3.08 0.53
C GLU A 247 15.41 -3.72 -0.52
N GLU A 248 16.01 -4.52 -1.39
CA GLU A 248 15.26 -5.34 -2.34
C GLU A 248 14.47 -6.42 -1.58
N VAL A 249 13.21 -6.56 -1.96
CA VAL A 249 12.30 -7.51 -1.28
C VAL A 249 12.76 -8.96 -1.46
N TRP A 250 13.36 -9.28 -2.61
CA TRP A 250 13.73 -10.65 -2.99
C TRP A 250 15.24 -10.87 -2.91
N GLN A 251 15.65 -12.05 -2.43
CA GLN A 251 17.09 -12.36 -2.22
C GLN A 251 17.94 -12.35 -3.48
N THR A 252 17.42 -12.81 -4.60
CA THR A 252 18.19 -12.97 -5.83
C THR A 252 17.24 -12.87 -7.03
N GLY A 253 17.18 -11.72 -7.67
CA GLY A 253 16.65 -11.53 -9.02
C GLY A 253 15.36 -12.27 -9.43
N GLY A 254 14.54 -12.74 -8.48
CA GLY A 254 13.33 -13.48 -8.73
C GLY A 254 12.48 -13.68 -7.48
N MET A 255 11.15 -13.74 -7.62
CA MET A 255 10.16 -13.81 -6.54
C MET A 255 10.12 -15.17 -5.79
N GLN A 256 11.26 -15.76 -5.46
CA GLN A 256 11.30 -17.09 -4.84
C GLN A 256 11.47 -17.06 -3.32
N ARG A 257 12.20 -16.09 -2.80
CA ARG A 257 12.51 -16.00 -1.37
C ARG A 257 12.66 -14.57 -0.93
N LEU A 258 11.96 -14.19 0.14
CA LEU A 258 12.10 -12.87 0.77
C LEU A 258 13.52 -12.64 1.25
N SER A 259 13.96 -11.38 1.25
CA SER A 259 15.24 -11.02 1.86
C SER A 259 15.19 -11.26 3.37
N PRO A 260 16.31 -11.62 4.01
CA PRO A 260 16.36 -11.75 5.47
C PRO A 260 15.94 -10.47 6.19
N THR A 261 16.22 -9.31 5.62
CA THR A 261 15.83 -8.01 6.18
C THR A 261 14.31 -7.83 6.21
N MET A 262 13.59 -8.25 5.17
CA MET A 262 12.12 -8.28 5.15
C MET A 262 11.55 -9.14 6.31
N GLU A 263 12.17 -10.30 6.55
CA GLU A 263 11.78 -11.21 7.63
C GLU A 263 12.07 -10.59 9.02
N GLU A 264 13.23 -9.96 9.22
CA GLU A 264 13.61 -9.25 10.44
C GLU A 264 12.66 -8.10 10.79
N TRP A 265 12.15 -7.40 9.75
CA TRP A 265 11.20 -6.30 9.89
C TRP A 265 9.73 -6.77 9.89
N HIS A 266 9.50 -8.08 9.80
CA HIS A 266 8.17 -8.71 9.75
C HIS A 266 7.27 -8.19 8.62
N LEU A 267 7.86 -7.75 7.50
CA LEU A 267 7.12 -7.20 6.38
C LEU A 267 6.52 -8.32 5.52
N ARG A 268 5.25 -8.14 5.15
CA ARG A 268 4.47 -9.09 4.33
C ARG A 268 3.93 -8.45 3.06
N SER A 269 4.13 -7.16 2.91
CA SER A 269 3.73 -6.35 1.77
C SER A 269 4.87 -5.41 1.38
N GLU A 270 4.78 -4.81 0.21
CA GLU A 270 5.68 -3.77 -0.29
C GLU A 270 4.89 -2.72 -1.10
N PRO A 271 5.38 -1.46 -1.20
CA PRO A 271 6.57 -0.93 -0.53
C PRO A 271 6.31 -0.46 0.91
N TRP A 272 7.38 -0.43 1.71
CA TRP A 272 7.41 0.22 3.03
C TRP A 272 8.54 1.24 3.10
N ILE A 273 8.32 2.34 3.83
CA ILE A 273 9.36 3.30 4.16
C ILE A 273 9.39 3.51 5.67
N PHE A 274 10.60 3.51 6.23
CA PHE A 274 10.83 3.84 7.63
C PHE A 274 11.79 5.03 7.73
N ILE A 275 11.47 5.96 8.62
CA ILE A 275 12.38 7.03 9.04
C ILE A 275 12.89 6.69 10.42
N VAL A 276 14.19 6.53 10.55
CA VAL A 276 14.88 6.12 11.78
C VAL A 276 15.85 7.22 12.19
N ASP A 277 15.84 7.60 13.47
CA ASP A 277 16.77 8.61 14.00
C ASP A 277 18.19 8.07 14.25
N GLY A 278 19.10 8.94 14.67
CA GLY A 278 20.48 8.56 14.96
C GLY A 278 20.63 7.59 16.14
N ALA A 279 19.67 7.51 17.04
CA ALA A 279 19.65 6.53 18.12
C ALA A 279 19.15 5.15 17.67
N GLY A 280 18.65 5.04 16.44
CA GLY A 280 18.06 3.83 15.90
C GLY A 280 16.60 3.63 16.29
N VAL A 281 15.89 4.70 16.65
CA VAL A 281 14.46 4.67 16.95
C VAL A 281 13.66 5.03 15.70
N ILE A 282 12.64 4.24 15.40
CA ILE A 282 11.72 4.53 14.29
C ILE A 282 10.91 5.78 14.65
N CYS A 283 11.01 6.82 13.82
CA CYS A 283 10.25 8.06 13.98
C CYS A 283 8.95 8.07 13.19
N ALA A 284 8.95 7.44 12.01
CA ALA A 284 7.78 7.32 11.16
C ALA A 284 7.87 6.04 10.31
N ARG A 285 6.69 5.52 9.91
CA ARG A 285 6.57 4.42 8.95
C ARG A 285 5.46 4.72 7.95
N PHE A 286 5.64 4.28 6.73
CA PHE A 286 4.68 4.45 5.65
C PHE A 286 4.56 3.14 4.88
N GLU A 287 3.34 2.76 4.58
CA GLU A 287 3.02 1.60 3.75
C GLU A 287 2.41 2.07 2.43
N GLY A 288 2.77 1.39 1.36
CA GLY A 288 2.24 1.63 0.04
C GLY A 288 2.68 2.98 -0.53
N LEU A 289 1.79 3.58 -1.31
CA LEU A 289 2.06 4.85 -1.95
C LEU A 289 2.33 5.95 -0.92
N THR A 290 3.47 6.61 -1.05
CA THR A 290 3.95 7.65 -0.13
C THR A 290 4.54 8.79 -0.96
N THR A 291 4.25 10.02 -0.56
CA THR A 291 4.65 11.21 -1.31
C THR A 291 5.87 11.88 -0.69
N ARG A 292 6.55 12.69 -1.47
CA ARG A 292 7.69 13.49 -1.00
C ARG A 292 7.28 14.39 0.17
N GLY A 293 6.12 15.05 0.08
CA GLY A 293 5.64 15.95 1.13
C GLY A 293 5.44 15.26 2.47
N GLU A 294 4.93 14.01 2.50
CA GLU A 294 4.83 13.22 3.72
C GLU A 294 6.19 12.88 4.31
N LEU A 295 7.13 12.43 3.46
CA LEU A 295 8.48 12.06 3.91
C LEU A 295 9.27 13.28 4.41
N GLU A 296 9.22 14.41 3.71
CA GLU A 296 9.88 15.65 4.15
C GLU A 296 9.32 16.16 5.48
N THR A 297 8.00 16.06 5.69
CA THR A 297 7.38 16.44 6.96
C THR A 297 7.93 15.60 8.10
N ALA A 298 7.95 14.28 7.94
CA ALA A 298 8.46 13.37 8.96
C ALA A 298 9.99 13.55 9.19
N LEU A 299 10.78 13.80 8.14
CA LEU A 299 12.20 14.11 8.27
C LEU A 299 12.44 15.40 9.04
N ARG A 300 11.70 16.46 8.76
CA ARG A 300 11.79 17.72 9.51
C ARG A 300 11.40 17.55 10.97
N GLU A 301 10.36 16.78 11.25
CA GLU A 301 9.92 16.47 12.62
C GLU A 301 10.98 15.67 13.38
N MET A 302 11.56 14.63 12.77
CA MET A 302 12.65 13.85 13.36
C MET A 302 13.86 14.72 13.70
N LEU A 303 14.31 15.57 12.76
CA LEU A 303 15.51 16.40 12.91
C LEU A 303 15.33 17.59 13.87
N ARG A 304 14.10 17.92 14.30
CA ARG A 304 13.81 18.92 15.34
C ARG A 304 13.82 18.32 16.74
N ARG A 305 13.78 17.03 16.87
CA ARG A 305 13.87 16.37 18.17
C ARG A 305 15.27 16.59 18.73
N PRO A 306 15.42 17.02 20.00
CA PRO A 306 16.71 17.26 20.63
C PRO A 306 17.53 15.97 20.77
#